data_6aecd75d009987d116b7d66313fb0cbe
#
_entry.id   6aecd75d009987d116b7d66313fb0cbe
#
_cell.length_a   1.000
_cell.length_b   1.000
_cell.length_c   1.000
_cell.angle_alpha   90.00
_cell.angle_beta   90.00
_cell.angle_gamma   90.00
#
_symmetry.space_group_name_H-M   'P 1'
#
loop_
_entity.id
_entity.type
_entity.pdbx_description
1 polymer ?
#
loop_
_entity_poly.entity_id
_entity_poly.type
_entity_poly.pdbx_seq_one_letter_code
_entity_poly.pdbx_strand_id
1 'polypeptide(L)'
;MKLTGLVRDSCGAAGAGIKLFFILLMLSLSSACTTLGPDFSRPEAPEPAAWSVDDSGMLASETADRQQWWKVFNDPVMDRIVDKVYQQNLSLQIAGLRILEARAQLGIAVGSQYPQLQQAGGSVTRNRLSENSPNYSSVADKNFMAYQAGFDAAWEVDFWGRFQRGIEAADANLTASVADYNNALVTLLPL
;
A
#
# COMPACT_ATOMS: atom_id res chain seq x y z
N MET A 1 -42.42 34.21 -47.77
CA MET A 1 -41.15 33.50 -47.93
C MET A 1 -40.16 34.02 -46.89
N LYS A 2 -40.07 33.41 -45.70
CA LYS A 2 -38.97 33.51 -44.70
C LYS A 2 -39.47 32.93 -43.39
N LEU A 3 -39.54 31.59 -43.27
CA LEU A 3 -39.86 30.89 -42.03
C LEU A 3 -38.96 29.67 -41.77
N THR A 4 -37.89 29.51 -42.56
CA THR A 4 -36.97 28.36 -42.45
C THR A 4 -35.67 28.65 -41.70
N GLY A 5 -35.45 29.89 -41.23
CA GLY A 5 -34.20 30.27 -40.50
C GLY A 5 -34.24 30.06 -39.00
N LEU A 6 -35.40 30.14 -38.36
CA LEU A 6 -35.52 30.16 -36.89
C LEU A 6 -35.43 28.79 -36.18
N VAL A 7 -35.64 27.68 -36.91
CA VAL A 7 -35.61 26.34 -36.33
C VAL A 7 -34.19 25.75 -36.24
N ARG A 8 -33.25 26.29 -37.03
CA ARG A 8 -31.89 25.77 -37.15
C ARG A 8 -30.98 26.25 -36.04
N ASP A 9 -31.23 27.45 -35.49
CA ASP A 9 -30.39 28.03 -34.42
C ASP A 9 -30.74 27.49 -33.04
N SER A 10 -31.95 27.03 -32.79
CA SER A 10 -32.40 26.47 -31.49
C SER A 10 -31.83 25.07 -31.25
N CYS A 11 -31.52 24.29 -32.27
CA CYS A 11 -30.97 22.94 -32.13
C CYS A 11 -29.46 22.97 -31.83
N GLY A 12 -28.76 24.02 -32.28
CA GLY A 12 -27.34 24.22 -31.95
C GLY A 12 -27.07 24.65 -30.49
N ALA A 13 -27.96 25.51 -29.97
CA ALA A 13 -27.84 26.01 -28.62
C ALA A 13 -28.13 24.93 -27.54
N ALA A 14 -29.10 24.04 -27.81
CA ALA A 14 -29.41 22.91 -26.92
C ALA A 14 -28.26 21.89 -26.86
N GLY A 15 -27.60 21.62 -27.99
CA GLY A 15 -26.42 20.74 -28.06
C GLY A 15 -25.19 21.29 -27.36
N ALA A 16 -24.98 22.61 -27.38
CA ALA A 16 -23.89 23.28 -26.67
C ALA A 16 -24.11 23.25 -25.14
N GLY A 17 -25.35 23.47 -24.70
CA GLY A 17 -25.73 23.43 -23.29
C GLY A 17 -25.54 22.04 -22.67
N ILE A 18 -25.91 20.97 -23.38
CA ILE A 18 -25.72 19.60 -22.93
C ILE A 18 -24.24 19.25 -22.83
N LYS A 19 -23.42 19.64 -23.80
CA LYS A 19 -21.96 19.43 -23.75
C LYS A 19 -21.31 20.16 -22.56
N LEU A 20 -21.71 21.41 -22.33
CA LEU A 20 -21.22 22.21 -21.21
C LEU A 20 -21.62 21.60 -19.87
N PHE A 21 -22.84 21.10 -19.76
CA PHE A 21 -23.31 20.38 -18.56
C PHE A 21 -22.49 19.11 -18.28
N PHE A 22 -22.21 18.31 -19.30
CA PHE A 22 -21.35 17.12 -19.15
C PHE A 22 -19.91 17.45 -18.79
N ILE A 23 -19.36 18.54 -19.35
CA ILE A 23 -18.01 19.01 -19.00
C ILE A 23 -17.97 19.49 -17.54
N LEU A 24 -18.95 20.28 -17.10
CA LEU A 24 -19.06 20.74 -15.71
C LEU A 24 -19.28 19.57 -14.74
N LEU A 25 -20.08 18.59 -15.13
CA LEU A 25 -20.29 17.36 -14.34
C LEU A 25 -18.99 16.55 -14.24
N MET A 26 -18.25 16.41 -15.32
CA MET A 26 -16.93 15.74 -15.32
C MET A 26 -15.89 16.48 -14.46
N LEU A 27 -15.86 17.82 -14.52
CA LEU A 27 -15.00 18.63 -13.66
C LEU A 27 -15.37 18.51 -12.17
N SER A 28 -16.65 18.45 -11.84
CA SER A 28 -17.09 18.29 -10.45
C SER A 28 -16.79 16.90 -9.89
N LEU A 29 -16.82 15.85 -10.72
CA LEU A 29 -16.44 14.50 -10.34
C LEU A 29 -14.92 14.34 -10.10
N SER A 30 -14.08 15.11 -10.78
CA SER A 30 -12.62 15.07 -10.55
C SER A 30 -12.18 15.71 -9.23
N SER A 31 -12.99 16.57 -8.61
CA SER A 31 -12.71 17.15 -7.28
C SER A 31 -13.13 16.24 -6.12
N ALA A 32 -13.82 15.14 -6.38
CA ALA A 32 -14.37 14.26 -5.34
C ALA A 32 -13.38 13.21 -4.81
N CYS A 33 -12.24 13.00 -5.48
CA CYS A 33 -11.21 12.05 -5.04
C CYS A 33 -10.28 12.73 -4.04
N THR A 34 -10.73 12.95 -2.81
CA THR A 34 -9.87 13.40 -1.70
C THR A 34 -9.72 12.29 -0.68
N THR A 35 -8.48 11.97 -0.34
CA THR A 35 -8.20 11.06 0.77
C THR A 35 -8.71 11.67 2.07
N LEU A 36 -9.47 10.88 2.85
CA LEU A 36 -9.99 11.32 4.14
C LEU A 36 -8.91 11.25 5.21
N GLY A 37 -8.87 12.28 6.07
CA GLY A 37 -7.97 12.40 7.21
C GLY A 37 -6.65 13.12 6.90
N PRO A 38 -5.89 13.49 7.95
CA PRO A 38 -4.59 14.14 7.82
C PRO A 38 -3.53 13.16 7.31
N ASP A 39 -2.55 13.67 6.57
CA ASP A 39 -1.39 12.88 6.17
C ASP A 39 -0.50 12.60 7.37
N PHE A 40 0.06 11.39 7.43
CA PHE A 40 0.98 11.03 8.49
C PHE A 40 2.26 11.87 8.36
N SER A 41 2.61 12.56 9.43
CA SER A 41 3.94 13.16 9.60
C SER A 41 4.58 12.55 10.84
N ARG A 42 5.84 12.17 10.71
CA ARG A 42 6.61 11.66 11.86
C ARG A 42 6.63 12.74 12.95
N PRO A 43 6.18 12.44 14.19
CA PRO A 43 6.27 13.39 15.27
C PRO A 43 7.74 13.77 15.53
N GLU A 44 8.00 15.06 15.59
CA GLU A 44 9.29 15.55 16.09
C GLU A 44 9.29 15.41 17.61
N ALA A 45 10.19 14.57 18.14
CA ALA A 45 10.42 14.57 19.58
C ALA A 45 11.16 15.86 19.94
N PRO A 46 10.64 16.69 20.86
CA PRO A 46 11.36 17.85 21.34
C PRO A 46 12.59 17.37 22.12
N GLU A 47 13.73 17.29 21.44
CA GLU A 47 14.99 16.99 22.11
C GLU A 47 15.50 18.30 22.72
N PRO A 48 15.80 18.33 24.04
CA PRO A 48 16.47 19.47 24.65
C PRO A 48 17.80 19.74 23.94
N ALA A 49 18.10 20.99 23.63
CA ALA A 49 19.34 21.38 22.95
C ALA A 49 20.60 21.10 23.78
N ALA A 50 20.46 20.88 25.09
CA ALA A 50 21.55 20.57 26.00
C ALA A 50 21.05 19.69 27.15
N TRP A 51 21.95 18.95 27.77
CA TRP A 51 21.68 18.19 28.99
C TRP A 51 21.28 19.12 30.13
N SER A 52 20.22 18.78 30.87
CA SER A 52 19.67 19.61 31.95
C SER A 52 20.59 19.80 33.17
N VAL A 53 21.75 19.15 33.20
CA VAL A 53 22.68 19.09 34.36
C VAL A 53 24.12 19.41 33.91
N ASP A 54 24.30 20.36 33.00
CA ASP A 54 25.65 20.73 32.57
C ASP A 54 26.13 22.05 33.16
N ASP A 55 26.41 22.04 34.46
CA ASP A 55 27.19 23.10 35.12
C ASP A 55 28.70 22.76 35.23
N SER A 56 29.11 21.54 34.77
CA SER A 56 30.47 21.05 35.02
C SER A 56 31.39 21.11 33.80
N GLY A 57 30.90 21.39 32.61
CA GLY A 57 31.66 21.34 31.36
C GLY A 57 32.20 19.93 31.01
N MET A 58 31.74 18.91 31.73
CA MET A 58 32.18 17.51 31.51
C MET A 58 31.35 16.78 30.47
N LEU A 59 30.18 17.32 30.09
CA LEU A 59 29.31 16.71 29.08
C LEU A 59 29.58 17.33 27.73
N ALA A 60 30.15 16.56 26.81
CA ALA A 60 30.29 16.98 25.44
C ALA A 60 28.92 17.05 24.75
N SER A 61 28.59 18.21 24.18
CA SER A 61 27.36 18.42 23.38
C SER A 61 27.47 17.82 21.97
N GLU A 62 28.54 17.08 21.67
CA GLU A 62 28.69 16.43 20.39
C GLU A 62 27.77 15.23 20.27
N THR A 63 27.20 15.04 19.08
CA THR A 63 26.37 13.90 18.73
C THR A 63 27.25 12.66 18.71
N ALA A 64 27.46 12.02 19.88
CA ALA A 64 28.18 10.76 19.95
C ALA A 64 27.44 9.72 19.10
N ASP A 65 28.17 8.92 18.35
CA ASP A 65 27.63 7.75 17.66
C ASP A 65 27.11 6.75 18.69
N ARG A 66 25.82 6.88 19.02
CA ARG A 66 25.14 6.03 20.03
C ARG A 66 25.18 4.55 19.65
N GLN A 67 25.46 4.24 18.41
CA GLN A 67 25.54 2.87 17.91
C GLN A 67 26.88 2.21 18.15
N GLN A 68 27.93 2.98 18.44
CA GLN A 68 29.29 2.49 18.65
C GLN A 68 29.95 3.13 19.89
N TRP A 69 29.18 3.46 20.90
CA TRP A 69 29.64 4.17 22.11
C TRP A 69 30.83 3.47 22.81
N TRP A 70 30.93 2.13 22.75
CA TRP A 70 32.02 1.36 23.37
C TRP A 70 33.39 1.62 22.73
N LYS A 71 33.43 2.14 21.49
CA LYS A 71 34.71 2.45 20.81
C LYS A 71 35.51 3.56 21.49
N VAL A 72 34.88 4.35 22.33
CA VAL A 72 35.56 5.36 23.17
C VAL A 72 36.61 4.73 24.08
N PHE A 73 36.40 3.47 24.49
CA PHE A 73 37.32 2.75 25.38
C PHE A 73 38.58 2.22 24.67
N ASN A 74 38.60 2.19 23.36
CA ASN A 74 39.74 1.72 22.53
C ASN A 74 40.22 0.32 22.92
N ASP A 75 39.30 -0.56 23.36
CA ASP A 75 39.60 -1.92 23.84
C ASP A 75 39.24 -2.95 22.74
N PRO A 76 40.26 -3.62 22.13
CA PRO A 76 39.99 -4.62 21.08
C PRO A 76 39.35 -5.90 21.59
N VAL A 77 39.35 -6.17 22.91
CA VAL A 77 38.62 -7.31 23.51
C VAL A 77 37.14 -6.97 23.54
N MET A 78 36.80 -5.77 23.99
CA MET A 78 35.43 -5.25 24.00
C MET A 78 34.82 -5.25 22.60
N ASP A 79 35.53 -4.77 21.60
CA ASP A 79 35.09 -4.81 20.20
C ASP A 79 34.71 -6.23 19.76
N ARG A 80 35.57 -7.20 20.03
CA ARG A 80 35.30 -8.62 19.67
C ARG A 80 34.12 -9.23 20.42
N ILE A 81 33.92 -8.85 21.68
CA ILE A 81 32.76 -9.33 22.47
C ILE A 81 31.47 -8.73 21.89
N VAL A 82 31.46 -7.43 21.63
CA VAL A 82 30.30 -6.74 21.04
C VAL A 82 29.95 -7.31 19.67
N ASP A 83 30.94 -7.54 18.81
CA ASP A 83 30.72 -8.18 17.51
C ASP A 83 30.09 -9.56 17.62
N LYS A 84 30.52 -10.38 18.58
CA LYS A 84 29.91 -11.69 18.87
C LYS A 84 28.48 -11.57 19.36
N VAL A 85 28.22 -10.59 20.23
CA VAL A 85 26.86 -10.31 20.72
C VAL A 85 25.94 -9.96 19.56
N TYR A 86 26.33 -9.07 18.65
CA TYR A 86 25.55 -8.73 17.46
C TYR A 86 25.27 -9.92 16.57
N GLN A 87 26.24 -10.81 16.38
CA GLN A 87 26.09 -11.98 15.51
C GLN A 87 25.25 -13.11 16.12
N GLN A 88 25.27 -13.26 17.44
CA GLN A 88 24.73 -14.45 18.12
C GLN A 88 23.51 -14.16 19.01
N ASN A 89 23.16 -12.90 19.25
CA ASN A 89 22.04 -12.58 20.11
C ASN A 89 20.71 -12.85 19.42
N LEU A 90 19.95 -13.79 19.96
CA LEU A 90 18.65 -14.20 19.41
C LEU A 90 17.60 -13.08 19.48
N SER A 91 17.62 -12.25 20.52
CA SER A 91 16.67 -11.14 20.65
C SER A 91 16.88 -10.11 19.53
N LEU A 92 18.13 -9.82 19.18
CA LEU A 92 18.47 -8.93 18.08
C LEU A 92 18.07 -9.52 16.72
N GLN A 93 18.29 -10.83 16.53
CA GLN A 93 17.86 -11.53 15.32
C GLN A 93 16.32 -11.50 15.19
N ILE A 94 15.58 -11.70 16.28
CA ILE A 94 14.12 -11.59 16.29
C ILE A 94 13.69 -10.16 15.94
N ALA A 95 14.33 -9.14 16.50
CA ALA A 95 14.02 -7.74 16.16
C ALA A 95 14.28 -7.46 14.67
N GLY A 96 15.37 -7.97 14.09
CA GLY A 96 15.66 -7.89 12.65
C GLY A 96 14.61 -8.60 11.80
N LEU A 97 14.14 -9.79 12.20
CA LEU A 97 13.08 -10.52 11.50
C LEU A 97 11.74 -9.77 11.54
N ARG A 98 11.42 -9.04 12.61
CA ARG A 98 10.23 -8.20 12.70
C ARG A 98 10.25 -7.05 11.70
N ILE A 99 11.42 -6.50 11.38
CA ILE A 99 11.54 -5.50 10.28
C ILE A 99 11.17 -6.14 8.94
N LEU A 100 11.63 -7.36 8.67
CA LEU A 100 11.29 -8.09 7.45
C LEU A 100 9.80 -8.41 7.39
N GLU A 101 9.20 -8.80 8.50
CA GLU A 101 7.76 -9.02 8.62
C GLU A 101 6.97 -7.73 8.34
N ALA A 102 7.33 -6.62 8.98
CA ALA A 102 6.69 -5.32 8.75
C ALA A 102 6.82 -4.88 7.28
N ARG A 103 7.97 -5.12 6.65
CA ARG A 103 8.17 -4.85 5.21
C ARG A 103 7.26 -5.72 4.33
N ALA A 104 7.08 -6.98 4.68
CA ALA A 104 6.16 -7.87 3.95
C ALA A 104 4.70 -7.39 4.12
N GLN A 105 4.30 -6.95 5.30
CA GLN A 105 2.98 -6.37 5.56
C GLN A 105 2.74 -5.08 4.77
N LEU A 106 3.75 -4.21 4.66
CA LEU A 106 3.70 -3.04 3.78
C LEU A 106 3.50 -3.48 2.31
N GLY A 107 4.20 -4.51 1.86
CA GLY A 107 4.00 -5.09 0.52
C GLY A 107 2.58 -5.59 0.28
N ILE A 108 1.95 -6.23 1.28
CA ILE A 108 0.55 -6.65 1.22
C ILE A 108 -0.40 -5.44 1.15
N ALA A 109 -0.15 -4.41 1.96
CA ALA A 109 -0.95 -3.18 1.95
C ALA A 109 -0.86 -2.48 0.57
N VAL A 110 0.33 -2.37 -0.02
CA VAL A 110 0.52 -1.84 -1.38
C VAL A 110 -0.20 -2.72 -2.41
N GLY A 111 -0.12 -4.04 -2.28
CA GLY A 111 -0.80 -4.99 -3.16
C GLY A 111 -2.31 -4.80 -3.20
N SER A 112 -2.91 -4.35 -2.10
CA SER A 112 -4.36 -4.13 -1.99
C SER A 112 -4.88 -2.95 -2.83
N GLN A 113 -4.02 -2.07 -3.33
CA GLN A 113 -4.40 -1.01 -4.29
C GLN A 113 -4.64 -1.53 -5.70
N TYR A 114 -4.14 -2.72 -6.04
CA TYR A 114 -4.30 -3.34 -7.35
C TYR A 114 -5.54 -4.23 -7.37
N PRO A 115 -5.99 -4.71 -8.55
CA PRO A 115 -7.13 -5.63 -8.61
C PRO A 115 -6.96 -6.79 -7.63
N GLN A 116 -7.87 -6.87 -6.63
CA GLN A 116 -7.75 -7.80 -5.50
C GLN A 116 -8.08 -9.23 -5.89
N LEU A 117 -8.89 -9.42 -6.92
CA LEU A 117 -9.19 -10.73 -7.48
C LEU A 117 -8.75 -10.78 -8.93
N GLN A 118 -7.92 -11.76 -9.25
CA GLN A 118 -7.50 -12.07 -10.61
C GLN A 118 -7.58 -13.59 -10.75
N GLN A 119 -8.43 -14.06 -11.64
CA GLN A 119 -8.69 -15.46 -11.83
C GLN A 119 -8.69 -15.82 -13.31
N ALA A 120 -7.92 -16.83 -13.68
CA ALA A 120 -7.98 -17.43 -15.00
C ALA A 120 -8.56 -18.84 -14.87
N GLY A 121 -9.52 -19.17 -15.70
CA GLY A 121 -10.17 -20.46 -15.67
C GLY A 121 -10.45 -21.00 -17.07
N GLY A 122 -10.51 -22.31 -17.14
CA GLY A 122 -10.93 -23.00 -18.36
C GLY A 122 -11.64 -24.30 -18.04
N SER A 123 -12.60 -24.65 -18.86
CA SER A 123 -13.30 -25.93 -18.75
C SER A 123 -13.51 -26.56 -20.11
N VAL A 124 -13.51 -27.90 -20.12
CA VAL A 124 -13.88 -28.70 -21.26
C VAL A 124 -14.98 -29.65 -20.81
N THR A 125 -16.15 -29.50 -21.40
CA THR A 125 -17.32 -30.29 -21.01
C THR A 125 -17.84 -31.08 -22.21
N ARG A 126 -18.03 -32.38 -22.01
CA ARG A 126 -18.71 -33.24 -22.99
C ARG A 126 -20.20 -33.28 -22.65
N ASN A 127 -21.02 -32.78 -23.57
CA ASN A 127 -22.46 -32.74 -23.42
C ASN A 127 -23.11 -33.80 -24.28
N ARG A 128 -24.18 -34.42 -23.76
CA ARG A 128 -25.06 -35.31 -24.50
C ARG A 128 -26.50 -34.84 -24.33
N LEU A 129 -27.13 -34.47 -25.40
CA LEU A 129 -28.54 -34.06 -25.41
C LEU A 129 -29.45 -35.27 -25.28
N SER A 130 -30.47 -35.15 -24.48
CA SER A 130 -31.54 -36.16 -24.38
C SER A 130 -32.52 -36.00 -25.52
N GLU A 131 -32.90 -37.12 -26.17
CA GLU A 131 -33.93 -37.14 -27.21
C GLU A 131 -35.31 -36.79 -26.66
N ASN A 132 -35.50 -36.94 -25.34
CA ASN A 132 -36.74 -36.65 -24.65
C ASN A 132 -36.80 -35.17 -24.11
N SER A 133 -35.81 -34.32 -24.50
CA SER A 133 -35.81 -32.92 -24.12
C SER A 133 -36.93 -32.13 -24.86
N PRO A 134 -37.66 -31.22 -24.21
CA PRO A 134 -38.77 -30.52 -24.81
C PRO A 134 -38.47 -29.76 -26.11
N ASN A 135 -37.23 -29.36 -26.37
CA ASN A 135 -36.80 -28.65 -27.55
C ASN A 135 -35.74 -29.42 -28.35
N TYR A 136 -35.80 -30.76 -28.31
CA TYR A 136 -34.85 -31.55 -29.05
C TYR A 136 -35.05 -31.41 -30.57
N SER A 137 -33.99 -31.12 -31.30
CA SER A 137 -33.93 -31.12 -32.76
C SER A 137 -33.13 -32.30 -33.25
N SER A 138 -33.73 -33.09 -34.14
CA SER A 138 -33.04 -34.25 -34.75
C SER A 138 -31.90 -33.87 -35.69
N VAL A 139 -31.74 -32.58 -36.02
CA VAL A 139 -30.68 -32.07 -36.88
C VAL A 139 -29.44 -31.66 -36.08
N ALA A 140 -29.55 -31.54 -34.76
CA ALA A 140 -28.44 -31.18 -33.90
C ALA A 140 -27.62 -32.40 -33.48
N ASP A 141 -26.29 -32.28 -33.45
CA ASP A 141 -25.43 -33.30 -32.91
C ASP A 141 -25.74 -33.56 -31.44
N LYS A 142 -26.08 -34.80 -31.10
CA LYS A 142 -26.41 -35.21 -29.73
C LYS A 142 -25.25 -35.07 -28.77
N ASN A 143 -24.03 -35.31 -29.27
CA ASN A 143 -22.81 -35.28 -28.46
C ASN A 143 -21.93 -34.15 -28.98
N PHE A 144 -21.64 -33.19 -28.14
CA PHE A 144 -20.73 -32.13 -28.48
C PHE A 144 -19.81 -31.79 -27.29
N MET A 145 -18.65 -31.26 -27.63
CA MET A 145 -17.69 -30.73 -26.67
C MET A 145 -17.91 -29.22 -26.56
N ALA A 146 -18.07 -28.72 -25.33
CA ALA A 146 -18.06 -27.28 -25.03
C ALA A 146 -16.71 -26.93 -24.41
N TYR A 147 -16.10 -25.90 -24.95
CA TYR A 147 -14.84 -25.34 -24.44
C TYR A 147 -15.14 -23.95 -23.91
N GLN A 148 -14.66 -23.67 -22.72
CA GLN A 148 -14.76 -22.36 -22.09
C GLN A 148 -13.40 -21.97 -21.57
N ALA A 149 -12.99 -20.75 -21.85
CA ALA A 149 -11.83 -20.14 -21.23
C ALA A 149 -12.18 -18.69 -20.91
N GLY A 150 -11.75 -18.22 -19.75
CA GLY A 150 -12.06 -16.88 -19.30
C GLY A 150 -11.01 -16.34 -18.33
N PHE A 151 -10.99 -15.04 -18.20
CA PHE A 151 -10.25 -14.30 -17.21
C PHE A 151 -11.22 -13.36 -16.51
N ASP A 152 -11.25 -13.44 -15.18
CA ASP A 152 -12.06 -12.59 -14.33
C ASP A 152 -11.15 -11.73 -13.47
N ALA A 153 -11.47 -10.45 -13.35
CA ALA A 153 -10.79 -9.51 -12.46
C ALA A 153 -11.84 -8.68 -11.71
N ALA A 154 -11.68 -8.57 -10.40
CA ALA A 154 -12.45 -7.65 -9.59
C ALA A 154 -11.53 -6.68 -8.88
N TRP A 155 -11.87 -5.40 -8.95
CA TRP A 155 -11.10 -4.32 -8.40
C TRP A 155 -11.98 -3.34 -7.65
N GLU A 156 -11.66 -3.12 -6.37
CA GLU A 156 -12.26 -2.05 -5.57
C GLU A 156 -11.39 -0.80 -5.73
N VAL A 157 -11.92 0.21 -6.41
CA VAL A 157 -11.21 1.48 -6.62
C VAL A 157 -11.24 2.30 -5.34
N ASP A 158 -10.10 2.86 -4.97
CA ASP A 158 -9.92 3.62 -3.72
C ASP A 158 -10.34 5.09 -3.87
N PHE A 159 -11.65 5.37 -3.85
CA PHE A 159 -12.16 6.74 -3.97
C PHE A 159 -11.92 7.59 -2.71
N TRP A 160 -11.87 6.94 -1.53
CA TRP A 160 -11.80 7.61 -0.24
C TRP A 160 -10.45 7.51 0.44
N GLY A 161 -9.48 6.85 -0.20
CA GLY A 161 -8.13 6.68 0.31
C GLY A 161 -8.00 5.60 1.39
N ARG A 162 -8.92 4.65 1.50
CA ARG A 162 -8.85 3.55 2.48
C ARG A 162 -7.57 2.73 2.34
N PHE A 163 -7.25 2.31 1.12
CA PHE A 163 -6.02 1.55 0.86
C PHE A 163 -4.79 2.42 1.03
N GLN A 164 -4.84 3.68 0.59
CA GLN A 164 -3.74 4.61 0.77
C GLN A 164 -3.43 4.83 2.25
N ARG A 165 -4.45 5.03 3.11
CA ARG A 165 -4.25 5.14 4.56
C ARG A 165 -3.76 3.85 5.19
N GLY A 166 -4.16 2.69 4.65
CA GLY A 166 -3.63 1.39 5.05
C GLY A 166 -2.13 1.24 4.75
N ILE A 167 -1.67 1.73 3.61
CA ILE A 167 -0.24 1.74 3.25
C ILE A 167 0.54 2.68 4.17
N GLU A 168 0.03 3.88 4.41
CA GLU A 168 0.64 4.85 5.31
C GLU A 168 0.79 4.29 6.74
N ALA A 169 -0.23 3.60 7.24
CA ALA A 169 -0.17 2.93 8.54
C ALA A 169 0.86 1.78 8.55
N ALA A 170 0.96 1.00 7.47
CA ALA A 170 1.94 -0.08 7.36
C ALA A 170 3.38 0.46 7.25
N ASP A 171 3.60 1.59 6.57
CA ASP A 171 4.89 2.26 6.48
C ASP A 171 5.32 2.84 7.85
N ALA A 172 4.38 3.44 8.58
CA ALA A 172 4.62 3.89 9.95
C ALA A 172 5.01 2.71 10.87
N ASN A 173 4.35 1.55 10.75
CA ASN A 173 4.70 0.34 11.49
C ASN A 173 6.09 -0.20 11.13
N LEU A 174 6.49 -0.14 9.86
CA LEU A 174 7.84 -0.48 9.44
C LEU A 174 8.86 0.44 10.10
N THR A 175 8.60 1.75 10.11
CA THR A 175 9.46 2.74 10.78
C THR A 175 9.55 2.48 12.28
N ALA A 176 8.44 2.13 12.95
CA ALA A 176 8.41 1.74 14.35
C ALA A 176 9.25 0.48 14.61
N SER A 177 9.18 -0.54 13.74
CA SER A 177 9.97 -1.76 13.86
C SER A 177 11.49 -1.49 13.76
N VAL A 178 11.91 -0.51 12.96
CA VAL A 178 13.31 -0.08 12.90
C VAL A 178 13.71 0.63 14.20
N ALA A 179 12.84 1.45 14.78
CA ALA A 179 13.10 2.09 16.06
C ALA A 179 13.21 1.06 17.20
N ASP A 180 12.36 0.04 17.20
CA ASP A 180 12.42 -1.07 18.17
C ASP A 180 13.72 -1.87 18.05
N TYR A 181 14.20 -2.11 16.82
CA TYR A 181 15.50 -2.73 16.61
C TYR A 181 16.64 -1.89 17.20
N ASN A 182 16.63 -0.58 16.95
CA ASN A 182 17.63 0.33 17.53
C ASN A 182 17.56 0.36 19.07
N ASN A 183 16.36 0.33 19.65
CA ASN A 183 16.17 0.22 21.08
C ASN A 183 16.73 -1.10 21.63
N ALA A 184 16.52 -2.21 20.92
CA ALA A 184 17.10 -3.49 21.29
C ALA A 184 18.64 -3.46 21.26
N LEU A 185 19.24 -2.76 20.29
CA LEU A 185 20.70 -2.56 20.24
C LEU A 185 21.23 -1.81 21.47
N VAL A 186 20.57 -0.72 21.85
CA VAL A 186 20.97 0.10 23.00
C VAL A 186 20.80 -0.67 24.31
N THR A 187 19.70 -1.40 24.46
CA THR A 187 19.41 -2.16 25.70
C THR A 187 20.28 -3.41 25.85
N LEU A 188 20.82 -3.93 24.75
CA LEU A 188 21.67 -5.12 24.76
C LEU A 188 23.07 -4.83 25.34
N LEU A 189 23.51 -3.60 25.22
CA LEU A 189 24.80 -3.11 25.72
C LEU A 189 24.54 -2.02 26.78
N PRO A 190 23.98 -2.40 27.96
CA PRO A 190 23.76 -1.42 29.01
C PRO A 190 25.09 -0.85 29.48
N LEU A 191 25.10 0.45 29.71
CA LEU A 191 26.19 1.17 30.39
C LEU A 191 26.41 0.67 31.79
#